data_dfcc6879113d40b7511179b79e931481
#
_entry.id   dfcc6879113d40b7511179b79e931481
#
_cell.length_a   1.000
_cell.length_b   1.000
_cell.length_c   1.000
_cell.angle_alpha   90.00
_cell.angle_beta   90.00
_cell.angle_gamma   90.00
#
_symmetry.space_group_name_H-M   'P 1'
#
loop_
_entity.id
_entity.type
_entity.pdbx_description
1 polymer ?
#
loop_
_entity_poly.entity_id
_entity_poly.type
_entity_poly.pdbx_seq_one_letter_code
_entity_poly.pdbx_strand_id
1 'polypeptide(L)'
;MTRTAHCDGVKFEVAAIELFERDVSLRLPFRFGVVTLTAAPQAFVRCRVRCADGREAEGAAAELLVPKWFDKNPALSNEDNFNQLRASLAAARKACLAGGSNTAWGHFLAQTRAGLVAGFGPALVERAALDALCRAQGTSFYEALRRNLIGAESFEGLDLPAVLASLAAAPSIAARHTVGLLDPITAADATWRADDGLPETLEEVIARYGHRYFKLKVSGDMAADLERLAAIGAVLDRIPEPYHVSLDGNEQYSDMAGVAELWRRMTQDARLARLVASVLFIEQPVTRSRALQQAVEGIERPLIIDESDDALDAFPRARALGYRGVSSKTCKGIYRSLVNRARCPAWNAEAGSERYFMSGEDLTIQSGLALQQDLALASLLGLTHVERNGHHYVNGMAALPAGEQAAFLAAHPDLYERSHGAVRPRIERGMLAIGSLACQGYASAAMPNWNSMQSMAIQREHA
;
A
#
# COMPACT_ATOMS: atom_id res chain seq x y z
N MET A 1 -20.52 32.07 12.94
CA MET A 1 -20.55 30.66 12.51
C MET A 1 -20.99 30.63 11.04
N THR A 2 -20.07 30.73 10.13
CA THR A 2 -20.32 30.60 8.67
C THR A 2 -20.51 29.12 8.38
N ARG A 3 -21.73 28.73 7.95
CA ARG A 3 -22.00 27.42 7.35
C ARG A 3 -21.10 27.30 6.13
N THR A 4 -20.06 26.50 6.22
CA THR A 4 -19.35 25.99 5.04
C THR A 4 -20.38 25.26 4.18
N ALA A 5 -20.61 25.74 2.97
CA ALA A 5 -21.46 25.05 2.02
C ALA A 5 -20.86 23.65 1.79
N HIS A 6 -21.52 22.61 2.29
CA HIS A 6 -21.19 21.25 1.94
C HIS A 6 -21.38 21.11 0.43
N CYS A 7 -20.30 20.82 -0.28
CA CYS A 7 -20.39 20.50 -1.70
C CYS A 7 -21.08 19.11 -1.81
N ASP A 8 -22.20 19.04 -2.54
CA ASP A 8 -22.97 17.80 -2.76
C ASP A 8 -22.19 16.75 -3.56
N GLY A 9 -20.89 16.94 -3.74
CA GLY A 9 -20.02 16.12 -4.57
C GLY A 9 -20.25 16.31 -6.07
N VAL A 10 -19.30 15.87 -6.87
CA VAL A 10 -19.43 15.90 -8.33
C VAL A 10 -19.96 14.56 -8.82
N LYS A 11 -21.10 14.57 -9.48
CA LYS A 11 -21.66 13.38 -10.15
C LYS A 11 -21.02 13.19 -11.52
N PHE A 12 -20.71 11.96 -11.84
CA PHE A 12 -20.17 11.55 -13.12
C PHE A 12 -20.63 10.13 -13.48
N GLU A 13 -20.61 9.82 -14.77
CA GLU A 13 -20.71 8.46 -15.29
C GLU A 13 -19.34 7.97 -15.77
N VAL A 14 -19.11 6.68 -15.69
CA VAL A 14 -17.93 6.04 -16.27
C VAL A 14 -18.25 5.71 -17.72
N ALA A 15 -17.66 6.47 -18.66
CA ALA A 15 -17.94 6.36 -20.09
C ALA A 15 -17.14 5.23 -20.77
N ALA A 16 -15.92 4.95 -20.29
CA ALA A 16 -15.08 3.86 -20.80
C ALA A 16 -14.09 3.37 -19.74
N ILE A 17 -13.77 2.08 -19.79
CA ILE A 17 -12.64 1.47 -19.05
C ILE A 17 -11.90 0.53 -19.98
N GLU A 18 -10.59 0.72 -20.08
CA GLU A 18 -9.66 -0.16 -20.77
C GLU A 18 -8.69 -0.75 -19.77
N LEU A 19 -8.36 -2.03 -19.94
CA LEU A 19 -7.50 -2.80 -19.05
C LEU A 19 -6.27 -3.26 -19.81
N PHE A 20 -5.09 -3.03 -19.22
CA PHE A 20 -3.80 -3.39 -19.81
C PHE A 20 -2.94 -4.11 -18.78
N GLU A 21 -1.92 -4.81 -19.28
CA GLU A 21 -0.90 -5.46 -18.46
C GLU A 21 0.50 -5.19 -19.01
N ARG A 22 1.47 -5.27 -18.10
CA ARG A 22 2.91 -5.26 -18.37
C ARG A 22 3.58 -6.21 -17.41
N ASP A 23 4.49 -7.05 -17.92
CA ASP A 23 5.27 -7.94 -17.08
C ASP A 23 6.30 -7.16 -16.25
N VAL A 24 6.46 -7.57 -15.00
CA VAL A 24 7.46 -7.06 -14.06
C VAL A 24 8.30 -8.22 -13.58
N SER A 25 9.62 -8.11 -13.74
CA SER A 25 10.59 -9.02 -13.15
C SER A 25 11.32 -8.35 -12.00
N LEU A 26 11.51 -9.08 -10.92
CA LEU A 26 12.27 -8.61 -9.78
C LEU A 26 13.78 -8.86 -10.00
N ARG A 27 14.61 -7.91 -9.55
CA ARG A 27 16.08 -8.05 -9.54
C ARG A 27 16.58 -8.96 -8.42
N LEU A 28 15.85 -9.02 -7.34
CA LEU A 28 16.08 -9.92 -6.20
C LEU A 28 14.80 -10.70 -5.91
N PRO A 29 14.90 -12.01 -5.57
CA PRO A 29 13.73 -12.77 -5.16
C PRO A 29 13.20 -12.23 -3.82
N PHE A 30 11.91 -11.93 -3.75
CA PHE A 30 11.27 -11.43 -2.53
C PHE A 30 10.46 -12.53 -1.84
N ARG A 31 10.90 -12.96 -0.66
CA ARG A 31 10.18 -13.94 0.15
C ARG A 31 9.40 -13.28 1.27
N PHE A 32 8.10 -13.46 1.24
CA PHE A 32 7.17 -13.11 2.32
C PHE A 32 6.15 -14.23 2.51
N GLY A 33 5.80 -14.54 3.76
CA GLY A 33 4.92 -15.67 4.04
C GLY A 33 5.37 -16.94 3.32
N VAL A 34 4.47 -17.54 2.55
CA VAL A 34 4.70 -18.81 1.84
C VAL A 34 5.23 -18.66 0.41
N VAL A 35 5.31 -17.44 -0.13
CA VAL A 35 5.66 -17.20 -1.54
C VAL A 35 7.05 -16.58 -1.68
N THR A 36 7.77 -16.98 -2.73
CA THR A 36 8.93 -16.26 -3.24
C THR A 36 8.53 -15.64 -4.58
N LEU A 37 8.42 -14.31 -4.60
CA LEU A 37 8.08 -13.54 -5.78
C LEU A 37 9.34 -13.25 -6.59
N THR A 38 9.32 -13.58 -7.88
CA THR A 38 10.40 -13.26 -8.84
C THR A 38 9.87 -12.48 -10.03
N ALA A 39 8.59 -12.63 -10.35
CA ALA A 39 7.91 -11.89 -11.41
C ALA A 39 6.39 -11.88 -11.15
N ALA A 40 5.71 -10.85 -11.62
CA ALA A 40 4.25 -10.78 -11.69
C ALA A 40 3.81 -9.77 -12.75
N PRO A 41 2.62 -9.91 -13.36
CA PRO A 41 2.06 -8.87 -14.20
C PRO A 41 1.68 -7.65 -13.37
N GLN A 42 1.86 -6.46 -13.93
CA GLN A 42 1.27 -5.21 -13.42
C GLN A 42 0.04 -4.86 -14.26
N ALA A 43 -1.10 -4.76 -13.61
CA ALA A 43 -2.35 -4.32 -14.23
C ALA A 43 -2.42 -2.79 -14.29
N PHE A 44 -3.02 -2.27 -15.37
CA PHE A 44 -3.30 -0.86 -15.57
C PHE A 44 -4.76 -0.68 -15.96
N VAL A 45 -5.38 0.37 -15.42
CA VAL A 45 -6.72 0.82 -15.78
C VAL A 45 -6.62 2.20 -16.39
N ARG A 46 -7.19 2.38 -17.59
CA ARG A 46 -7.49 3.68 -18.19
C ARG A 46 -9.00 3.88 -18.13
N CYS A 47 -9.44 4.91 -17.44
CA CYS A 47 -10.85 5.20 -17.20
C CYS A 47 -11.19 6.58 -17.76
N ARG A 48 -12.27 6.68 -18.53
CA ARG A 48 -12.84 7.96 -18.97
C ARG A 48 -14.15 8.20 -18.23
N VAL A 49 -14.26 9.39 -17.63
CA VAL A 49 -15.47 9.84 -16.96
C VAL A 49 -16.09 11.02 -17.70
N ARG A 50 -17.43 11.13 -17.61
CA ARG A 50 -18.21 12.29 -18.05
C ARG A 50 -18.96 12.84 -16.85
N CYS A 51 -18.64 14.08 -16.45
CA CYS A 51 -19.33 14.79 -15.39
C CYS A 51 -20.70 15.30 -15.83
N ALA A 52 -21.60 15.54 -14.87
CA ALA A 52 -22.94 16.04 -15.15
C ALA A 52 -22.97 17.40 -15.86
N ASP A 53 -21.92 18.20 -15.74
CA ASP A 53 -21.72 19.48 -16.43
C ASP A 53 -21.14 19.35 -17.86
N GLY A 54 -20.95 18.11 -18.34
CA GLY A 54 -20.45 17.80 -19.66
C GLY A 54 -18.93 17.72 -19.80
N ARG A 55 -18.16 18.05 -18.75
CA ARG A 55 -16.68 17.88 -18.77
C ARG A 55 -16.31 16.41 -18.81
N GLU A 56 -15.33 16.07 -19.63
CA GLU A 56 -14.78 14.72 -19.75
C GLU A 56 -13.27 14.74 -19.49
N ALA A 57 -12.76 13.66 -18.91
CA ALA A 57 -11.32 13.42 -18.81
C ALA A 57 -11.02 11.94 -18.69
N GLU A 58 -9.77 11.59 -19.00
CA GLU A 58 -9.20 10.28 -18.76
C GLU A 58 -8.33 10.30 -17.51
N GLY A 59 -8.37 9.21 -16.76
CA GLY A 59 -7.51 8.95 -15.62
C GLY A 59 -6.98 7.54 -15.66
N ALA A 60 -5.99 7.28 -14.82
CA ALA A 60 -5.28 6.01 -14.80
C ALA A 60 -4.95 5.54 -13.40
N ALA A 61 -4.81 4.22 -13.24
CA ALA A 61 -4.28 3.58 -12.06
C ALA A 61 -3.50 2.33 -12.43
N ALA A 62 -2.59 1.89 -11.57
CA ALA A 62 -1.81 0.69 -11.76
C ALA A 62 -1.61 -0.07 -10.44
N GLU A 63 -1.52 -1.41 -10.52
CA GLU A 63 -1.24 -2.27 -9.37
C GLU A 63 -0.58 -3.57 -9.81
N LEU A 64 0.35 -4.11 -9.01
CA LEU A 64 0.96 -5.41 -9.27
C LEU A 64 -0.01 -6.52 -8.86
N LEU A 65 -0.15 -7.57 -9.70
CA LEU A 65 -0.96 -8.74 -9.40
C LEU A 65 -0.16 -9.70 -8.50
N VAL A 66 -0.03 -9.37 -7.22
CA VAL A 66 0.81 -10.13 -6.28
C VAL A 66 0.13 -11.44 -5.91
N PRO A 67 0.71 -12.61 -6.25
CA PRO A 67 0.13 -13.90 -5.92
C PRO A 67 0.28 -14.20 -4.43
N LYS A 68 -0.58 -15.06 -3.88
CA LYS A 68 -0.54 -15.55 -2.49
C LYS A 68 -0.66 -14.48 -1.39
N TRP A 69 -0.92 -13.21 -1.76
CA TRP A 69 -1.28 -12.20 -0.78
C TRP A 69 -2.80 -12.03 -0.68
N PHE A 70 -3.49 -11.93 -1.81
CA PHE A 70 -4.96 -11.83 -1.86
C PHE A 70 -5.65 -13.14 -1.48
N ASP A 71 -5.13 -14.26 -2.00
CA ASP A 71 -5.60 -15.62 -1.70
C ASP A 71 -4.40 -16.55 -1.47
N LYS A 72 -4.27 -17.06 -0.24
CA LYS A 72 -3.19 -17.96 0.19
C LYS A 72 -3.51 -19.45 -0.02
N ASN A 73 -4.60 -19.80 -0.73
CA ASN A 73 -4.94 -21.19 -1.00
C ASN A 73 -3.74 -21.91 -1.68
N PRO A 74 -3.14 -22.92 -1.05
CA PRO A 74 -1.97 -23.60 -1.58
C PRO A 74 -2.26 -24.43 -2.84
N ALA A 75 -3.53 -24.80 -3.08
CA ALA A 75 -3.95 -25.55 -4.27
C ALA A 75 -3.93 -24.70 -5.56
N LEU A 76 -3.93 -23.37 -5.45
CA LEU A 76 -3.89 -22.47 -6.60
C LEU A 76 -2.44 -22.23 -7.03
N SER A 77 -2.19 -22.15 -8.35
CA SER A 77 -0.93 -21.64 -8.90
C SER A 77 -0.86 -20.11 -8.78
N ASN A 78 0.30 -19.52 -9.06
CA ASN A 78 0.42 -18.07 -9.18
C ASN A 78 -0.45 -17.52 -10.32
N GLU A 79 -0.53 -18.24 -11.45
CA GLU A 79 -1.37 -17.84 -12.58
C GLU A 79 -2.86 -17.88 -12.22
N ASP A 80 -3.31 -18.86 -11.41
CA ASP A 80 -4.68 -18.87 -10.90
C ASP A 80 -4.96 -17.62 -10.06
N ASN A 81 -4.01 -17.20 -9.21
CA ASN A 81 -4.15 -15.97 -8.44
C ASN A 81 -4.19 -14.73 -9.35
N PHE A 82 -3.36 -14.64 -10.40
CA PHE A 82 -3.45 -13.55 -11.37
C PHE A 82 -4.82 -13.52 -12.05
N ASN A 83 -5.33 -14.69 -12.44
CA ASN A 83 -6.64 -14.82 -13.09
C ASN A 83 -7.81 -14.44 -12.16
N GLN A 84 -7.73 -14.73 -10.86
CA GLN A 84 -8.69 -14.22 -9.88
C GLN A 84 -8.73 -12.69 -9.85
N LEU A 85 -7.57 -12.02 -9.88
CA LEU A 85 -7.47 -10.56 -9.85
C LEU A 85 -7.93 -9.94 -11.19
N ARG A 86 -7.61 -10.56 -12.32
CA ARG A 86 -8.14 -10.18 -13.65
C ARG A 86 -9.66 -10.27 -13.71
N ALA A 87 -10.23 -11.35 -13.18
CA ALA A 87 -11.67 -11.55 -13.09
C ALA A 87 -12.33 -10.47 -12.20
N SER A 88 -11.71 -10.12 -11.07
CA SER A 88 -12.17 -9.02 -10.22
C SER A 88 -12.20 -7.68 -10.97
N LEU A 89 -11.16 -7.37 -11.75
CA LEU A 89 -11.10 -6.17 -12.59
C LEU A 89 -12.18 -6.18 -13.68
N ALA A 90 -12.41 -7.31 -14.34
CA ALA A 90 -13.45 -7.44 -15.35
C ALA A 90 -14.86 -7.22 -14.76
N ALA A 91 -15.11 -7.77 -13.57
CA ALA A 91 -16.36 -7.57 -12.85
C ALA A 91 -16.56 -6.10 -12.43
N ALA A 92 -15.53 -5.45 -11.90
CA ALA A 92 -15.57 -4.03 -11.54
C ALA A 92 -15.80 -3.14 -12.76
N ARG A 93 -15.10 -3.40 -13.89
CA ARG A 93 -15.34 -2.72 -15.17
C ARG A 93 -16.81 -2.80 -15.59
N LYS A 94 -17.38 -4.02 -15.60
CA LYS A 94 -18.78 -4.25 -15.98
C LYS A 94 -19.73 -3.47 -15.06
N ALA A 95 -19.52 -3.51 -13.75
CA ALA A 95 -20.35 -2.84 -12.77
C ALA A 95 -20.27 -1.30 -12.90
N CYS A 96 -19.05 -0.74 -13.08
CA CYS A 96 -18.87 0.70 -13.27
C CYS A 96 -19.55 1.22 -14.53
N LEU A 97 -19.41 0.54 -15.67
CA LEU A 97 -20.01 0.93 -16.94
C LEU A 97 -21.56 0.86 -16.89
N ALA A 98 -22.13 0.01 -16.05
CA ALA A 98 -23.56 -0.10 -15.83
C ALA A 98 -24.11 0.84 -14.74
N GLY A 99 -23.24 1.45 -13.94
CA GLY A 99 -23.61 2.16 -12.70
C GLY A 99 -24.29 3.53 -12.90
N GLY A 100 -24.32 4.06 -14.14
CA GLY A 100 -24.90 5.37 -14.42
C GLY A 100 -24.17 6.53 -13.74
N SER A 101 -24.87 7.66 -13.57
CA SER A 101 -24.30 8.87 -12.97
C SER A 101 -24.41 8.83 -11.44
N ASN A 102 -23.26 8.94 -10.75
CA ASN A 102 -23.18 8.96 -9.28
C ASN A 102 -21.97 9.80 -8.82
N THR A 103 -21.89 10.09 -7.53
CA THR A 103 -20.65 10.61 -6.93
C THR A 103 -19.61 9.48 -6.83
N ALA A 104 -18.34 9.83 -6.65
CA ALA A 104 -17.28 8.83 -6.46
C ALA A 104 -17.55 7.95 -5.22
N TRP A 105 -18.04 8.55 -4.13
CA TRP A 105 -18.49 7.85 -2.94
C TRP A 105 -19.68 6.92 -3.21
N GLY A 106 -20.66 7.35 -3.97
CA GLY A 106 -21.80 6.53 -4.37
C GLY A 106 -21.39 5.33 -5.23
N HIS A 107 -20.44 5.50 -6.17
CA HIS A 107 -19.88 4.39 -6.94
C HIS A 107 -19.14 3.39 -6.06
N PHE A 108 -18.35 3.88 -5.08
CA PHE A 108 -17.69 3.02 -4.09
C PHE A 108 -18.69 2.18 -3.31
N LEU A 109 -19.72 2.79 -2.71
CA LEU A 109 -20.73 2.06 -1.92
C LEU A 109 -21.45 0.99 -2.75
N ALA A 110 -21.77 1.28 -4.01
CA ALA A 110 -22.42 0.33 -4.92
C ALA A 110 -21.53 -0.89 -5.26
N GLN A 111 -20.20 -0.74 -5.17
CA GLN A 111 -19.23 -1.77 -5.54
C GLN A 111 -18.49 -2.38 -4.35
N THR A 112 -18.74 -1.92 -3.13
CA THR A 112 -18.11 -2.48 -1.94
C THR A 112 -18.40 -3.98 -1.83
N ARG A 113 -17.35 -4.77 -1.69
CA ARG A 113 -17.40 -6.23 -1.54
C ARG A 113 -16.50 -6.65 -0.39
N ALA A 114 -16.88 -7.69 0.33
CA ALA A 114 -16.01 -8.37 1.28
C ALA A 114 -15.04 -9.30 0.54
N GLY A 115 -13.84 -9.45 1.10
CA GLY A 115 -12.77 -10.28 0.55
C GLY A 115 -11.78 -9.50 -0.33
N LEU A 116 -10.48 -9.77 -0.11
CA LEU A 116 -9.40 -9.06 -0.79
C LEU A 116 -9.43 -9.24 -2.32
N VAL A 117 -9.68 -10.47 -2.80
CA VAL A 117 -9.77 -10.76 -4.24
C VAL A 117 -10.94 -9.99 -4.86
N ALA A 118 -12.13 -10.07 -4.25
CA ALA A 118 -13.31 -9.38 -4.77
C ALA A 118 -13.18 -7.85 -4.72
N GLY A 119 -12.45 -7.31 -3.74
CA GLY A 119 -12.19 -5.88 -3.57
C GLY A 119 -11.11 -5.32 -4.47
N PHE A 120 -10.25 -6.14 -5.08
CA PHE A 120 -9.09 -5.69 -5.87
C PHE A 120 -9.51 -4.86 -7.10
N GLY A 121 -10.43 -5.39 -7.90
CA GLY A 121 -10.92 -4.70 -9.10
C GLY A 121 -11.57 -3.35 -8.79
N PRO A 122 -12.57 -3.29 -7.87
CA PRO A 122 -13.12 -2.03 -7.40
C PRO A 122 -12.06 -1.04 -6.92
N ALA A 123 -11.08 -1.45 -6.10
CA ALA A 123 -10.02 -0.59 -5.58
C ALA A 123 -9.13 0.02 -6.68
N LEU A 124 -8.85 -0.72 -7.76
CA LEU A 124 -8.04 -0.20 -8.86
C LEU A 124 -8.86 0.72 -9.77
N VAL A 125 -10.13 0.36 -10.03
CA VAL A 125 -11.03 1.18 -10.88
C VAL A 125 -11.38 2.50 -10.18
N GLU A 126 -11.65 2.50 -8.87
CA GLU A 126 -11.95 3.75 -8.13
C GLU A 126 -10.79 4.75 -8.18
N ARG A 127 -9.53 4.30 -8.16
CA ARG A 127 -8.35 5.16 -8.31
C ARG A 127 -8.28 5.81 -9.69
N ALA A 128 -8.50 5.03 -10.75
CA ALA A 128 -8.51 5.54 -12.11
C ALA A 128 -9.66 6.51 -12.35
N ALA A 129 -10.86 6.21 -11.83
CA ALA A 129 -12.02 7.10 -11.92
C ALA A 129 -11.81 8.41 -11.13
N LEU A 130 -11.17 8.33 -9.94
CA LEU A 130 -10.85 9.53 -9.17
C LEU A 130 -9.76 10.37 -9.84
N ASP A 131 -8.76 9.77 -10.47
CA ASP A 131 -7.78 10.50 -11.29
C ASP A 131 -8.49 11.25 -12.44
N ALA A 132 -9.40 10.57 -13.16
CA ALA A 132 -10.21 11.19 -14.22
C ALA A 132 -11.09 12.33 -13.69
N LEU A 133 -11.76 12.14 -12.55
CA LEU A 133 -12.56 13.18 -11.90
C LEU A 133 -11.71 14.40 -11.54
N CYS A 134 -10.55 14.21 -10.91
CA CYS A 134 -9.65 15.30 -10.56
C CYS A 134 -9.21 16.08 -11.82
N ARG A 135 -8.88 15.38 -12.92
CA ARG A 135 -8.52 16.00 -14.19
C ARG A 135 -9.66 16.76 -14.82
N ALA A 136 -10.87 16.19 -14.85
CA ALA A 136 -12.07 16.87 -15.36
C ALA A 136 -12.39 18.14 -14.56
N GLN A 137 -12.10 18.15 -13.26
CA GLN A 137 -12.30 19.30 -12.39
C GLN A 137 -11.10 20.27 -12.34
N GLY A 138 -10.00 19.99 -13.06
CA GLY A 138 -8.79 20.83 -13.07
C GLY A 138 -8.11 20.96 -11.72
N THR A 139 -8.19 19.91 -10.88
CA THR A 139 -7.72 19.95 -9.48
C THR A 139 -6.80 18.79 -9.15
N SER A 140 -6.09 18.88 -8.01
CA SER A 140 -5.31 17.78 -7.48
C SER A 140 -6.16 16.82 -6.64
N PHE A 141 -5.67 15.60 -6.45
CA PHE A 141 -6.23 14.61 -5.52
C PHE A 141 -6.44 15.20 -4.11
N TYR A 142 -5.44 15.89 -3.59
CA TYR A 142 -5.50 16.47 -2.24
C TYR A 142 -6.64 17.48 -2.10
N GLU A 143 -6.77 18.38 -3.06
CA GLU A 143 -7.78 19.41 -3.04
C GLU A 143 -9.19 18.84 -3.35
N ALA A 144 -9.28 17.84 -4.23
CA ALA A 144 -10.53 17.15 -4.51
C ALA A 144 -11.13 16.51 -3.25
N LEU A 145 -10.30 15.85 -2.44
CA LEU A 145 -10.74 15.24 -1.19
C LEU A 145 -11.08 16.30 -0.13
N ARG A 146 -10.21 17.29 0.06
CA ARG A 146 -10.47 18.37 1.05
C ARG A 146 -11.75 19.14 0.77
N ARG A 147 -12.10 19.34 -0.49
CA ARG A 147 -13.34 20.01 -0.92
C ARG A 147 -14.52 19.04 -1.02
N ASN A 148 -14.33 17.78 -0.68
CA ASN A 148 -15.32 16.73 -0.77
C ASN A 148 -15.95 16.59 -2.18
N LEU A 149 -15.16 16.75 -3.24
CA LEU A 149 -15.65 16.54 -4.62
C LEU A 149 -16.09 15.10 -4.85
N ILE A 150 -15.61 14.17 -4.03
CA ILE A 150 -16.02 12.76 -4.05
C ILE A 150 -17.46 12.53 -3.55
N GLY A 151 -18.07 13.51 -2.87
CA GLY A 151 -19.42 13.42 -2.33
C GLY A 151 -19.55 12.44 -1.16
N ALA A 152 -18.51 12.34 -0.30
CA ALA A 152 -18.60 11.55 0.91
C ALA A 152 -19.63 12.14 1.86
N GLU A 153 -20.44 11.29 2.49
CA GLU A 153 -21.44 11.61 3.47
C GLU A 153 -21.02 11.10 4.85
N SER A 154 -21.79 11.43 5.88
CA SER A 154 -21.61 10.79 7.19
C SER A 154 -21.82 9.29 7.07
N PHE A 155 -20.89 8.52 7.66
CA PHE A 155 -20.90 7.06 7.55
C PHE A 155 -20.65 6.43 8.92
N GLU A 156 -21.55 5.56 9.37
CA GLU A 156 -21.46 4.88 10.68
C GLU A 156 -21.22 5.85 11.86
N GLY A 157 -21.84 7.04 11.83
CA GLY A 157 -21.66 8.06 12.86
C GLY A 157 -20.39 8.90 12.72
N LEU A 158 -19.56 8.66 11.70
CA LEU A 158 -18.38 9.45 11.39
C LEU A 158 -18.75 10.61 10.46
N ASP A 159 -18.32 11.82 10.77
CA ASP A 159 -18.43 12.98 9.88
C ASP A 159 -17.28 12.97 8.86
N LEU A 160 -17.42 12.18 7.80
CA LEU A 160 -16.39 12.08 6.78
C LEU A 160 -16.09 13.43 6.09
N PRO A 161 -17.07 14.27 5.74
CA PRO A 161 -16.80 15.60 5.19
C PRO A 161 -15.88 16.45 6.07
N ALA A 162 -16.12 16.49 7.38
CA ALA A 162 -15.28 17.22 8.32
C ALA A 162 -13.86 16.62 8.41
N VAL A 163 -13.75 15.30 8.43
CA VAL A 163 -12.44 14.62 8.40
C VAL A 163 -11.68 14.97 7.13
N LEU A 164 -12.30 14.85 5.95
CA LEU A 164 -11.68 15.18 4.67
C LEU A 164 -11.18 16.62 4.62
N ALA A 165 -11.98 17.58 5.10
CA ALA A 165 -11.61 18.99 5.15
C ALA A 165 -10.39 19.27 6.06
N SER A 166 -10.13 18.40 7.03
CA SER A 166 -9.00 18.51 7.96
C SER A 166 -7.70 17.88 7.47
N LEU A 167 -7.75 17.07 6.40
CA LEU A 167 -6.57 16.35 5.89
C LEU A 167 -5.56 17.32 5.28
N ALA A 168 -4.28 17.06 5.52
CA ALA A 168 -3.17 17.83 4.96
C ALA A 168 -2.04 16.89 4.54
N ALA A 169 -1.65 17.00 3.27
CA ALA A 169 -0.53 16.22 2.74
C ALA A 169 0.82 16.82 3.18
N ALA A 170 1.76 15.96 3.54
CA ALA A 170 3.14 16.35 3.81
C ALA A 170 3.96 16.37 2.50
N PRO A 171 5.00 17.23 2.38
CA PRO A 171 5.84 17.28 1.19
C PRO A 171 6.90 16.17 1.13
N SER A 172 7.02 15.37 2.18
CA SER A 172 7.97 14.25 2.28
C SER A 172 7.43 13.18 3.24
N ILE A 173 7.91 11.96 3.07
CA ILE A 173 7.54 10.81 3.90
C ILE A 173 8.75 9.88 4.08
N ALA A 174 8.92 9.29 5.25
CA ALA A 174 9.99 8.33 5.48
C ALA A 174 9.68 6.97 4.81
N ALA A 175 10.67 6.43 4.12
CA ALA A 175 10.60 5.07 3.57
C ALA A 175 10.98 4.06 4.66
N ARG A 176 10.06 3.16 5.01
CA ARG A 176 10.30 2.02 5.88
C ARG A 176 10.74 0.83 5.01
N HIS A 177 12.03 0.49 5.09
CA HIS A 177 12.62 -0.57 4.28
C HIS A 177 12.20 -1.95 4.77
N THR A 178 11.77 -2.81 3.87
CA THR A 178 11.41 -4.19 4.17
C THR A 178 12.63 -5.09 4.09
N VAL A 179 12.87 -5.87 5.15
CA VAL A 179 13.85 -6.95 5.19
C VAL A 179 13.10 -8.28 5.03
N GLY A 180 13.16 -8.85 3.84
CA GLY A 180 12.51 -10.11 3.49
C GLY A 180 13.16 -11.33 4.15
N LEU A 181 12.47 -12.47 4.12
CA LEU A 181 12.97 -13.68 4.78
C LEU A 181 14.25 -14.26 4.15
N LEU A 182 14.52 -13.97 2.88
CA LEU A 182 15.70 -14.43 2.16
C LEU A 182 16.77 -13.35 1.97
N ASP A 183 16.50 -12.11 2.41
CA ASP A 183 17.42 -11.01 2.18
C ASP A 183 18.73 -11.22 2.97
N PRO A 184 19.88 -11.05 2.33
CA PRO A 184 21.16 -11.08 3.04
C PRO A 184 21.28 -9.87 3.96
N ILE A 185 21.72 -10.09 5.18
CA ILE A 185 21.89 -9.05 6.20
C ILE A 185 23.23 -8.33 5.99
N THR A 186 24.28 -9.12 5.77
CA THR A 186 25.64 -8.64 5.53
C THR A 186 26.21 -9.21 4.23
N ALA A 187 27.36 -8.70 3.79
CA ALA A 187 28.03 -9.24 2.61
C ALA A 187 28.42 -10.71 2.75
N ALA A 188 28.65 -11.20 3.98
CA ALA A 188 28.97 -12.60 4.24
C ALA A 188 27.78 -13.54 4.02
N ASP A 189 26.55 -13.04 4.08
CA ASP A 189 25.33 -13.82 3.89
C ASP A 189 24.92 -13.92 2.40
N ALA A 190 25.52 -13.08 1.53
CA ALA A 190 25.17 -13.02 0.13
C ALA A 190 25.79 -14.17 -0.65
N THR A 191 24.97 -15.17 -1.01
CA THR A 191 25.39 -16.34 -1.81
C THR A 191 25.33 -16.07 -3.30
N TRP A 192 24.68 -15.01 -3.73
CA TRP A 192 24.50 -14.58 -5.09
C TRP A 192 24.40 -13.05 -5.16
N ARG A 193 24.76 -12.45 -6.28
CA ARG A 193 24.71 -11.01 -6.54
C ARG A 193 24.03 -10.72 -7.88
N ALA A 194 23.21 -9.66 -7.91
CA ALA A 194 22.59 -9.18 -9.14
C ALA A 194 23.57 -8.39 -10.02
N ASP A 195 24.66 -7.90 -9.44
CA ASP A 195 25.73 -7.13 -10.10
C ASP A 195 25.21 -5.92 -10.91
N ASP A 196 24.11 -5.32 -10.49
CA ASP A 196 23.50 -4.14 -11.13
C ASP A 196 23.91 -2.80 -10.47
N GLY A 197 24.84 -2.86 -9.52
CA GLY A 197 25.37 -1.71 -8.80
C GLY A 197 24.44 -1.15 -7.71
N LEU A 198 23.29 -1.79 -7.46
CA LEU A 198 22.37 -1.42 -6.41
C LEU A 198 22.64 -2.23 -5.13
N PRO A 199 22.31 -1.68 -3.94
CA PRO A 199 22.49 -2.40 -2.68
C PRO A 199 21.64 -3.68 -2.66
N GLU A 200 22.21 -4.74 -2.09
CA GLU A 200 21.56 -6.06 -1.98
C GLU A 200 21.45 -6.54 -0.55
N THR A 201 22.36 -6.11 0.33
CA THR A 201 22.32 -6.46 1.75
C THR A 201 21.73 -5.35 2.60
N LEU A 202 21.24 -5.68 3.80
CA LEU A 202 20.75 -4.68 4.74
C LEU A 202 21.81 -3.62 5.06
N GLU A 203 23.07 -4.02 5.25
CA GLU A 203 24.17 -3.07 5.48
C GLU A 203 24.35 -2.08 4.33
N GLU A 204 24.34 -2.57 3.09
CA GLU A 204 24.49 -1.74 1.89
C GLU A 204 23.29 -0.79 1.71
N VAL A 205 22.06 -1.27 1.98
CA VAL A 205 20.83 -0.48 1.95
C VAL A 205 20.90 0.67 2.95
N ILE A 206 21.32 0.40 4.18
CA ILE A 206 21.47 1.43 5.23
C ILE A 206 22.52 2.46 4.78
N ALA A 207 23.68 1.99 4.33
CA ALA A 207 24.78 2.88 3.89
C ALA A 207 24.35 3.75 2.69
N ARG A 208 23.57 3.20 1.73
CA ARG A 208 23.18 3.92 0.50
C ARG A 208 22.04 4.90 0.74
N TYR A 209 21.01 4.48 1.49
CA TYR A 209 19.75 5.24 1.57
C TYR A 209 19.53 5.93 2.92
N GLY A 210 20.25 5.54 3.97
CA GLY A 210 20.14 6.14 5.31
C GLY A 210 18.78 5.93 5.97
N HIS A 211 18.15 4.77 5.76
CA HIS A 211 16.87 4.43 6.39
C HIS A 211 16.95 4.49 7.91
N ARG A 212 15.82 4.87 8.54
CA ARG A 212 15.59 4.87 9.98
C ARG A 212 14.36 4.02 10.37
N TYR A 213 13.58 3.62 9.39
CA TYR A 213 12.41 2.78 9.56
C TYR A 213 12.62 1.48 8.81
N PHE A 214 12.30 0.36 9.47
CA PHE A 214 12.47 -0.98 8.91
C PHE A 214 11.24 -1.83 9.19
N LYS A 215 10.89 -2.71 8.26
CA LYS A 215 9.89 -3.75 8.41
C LYS A 215 10.59 -5.09 8.34
N LEU A 216 10.48 -5.88 9.42
CA LEU A 216 11.17 -7.15 9.56
C LEU A 216 10.17 -8.29 9.42
N LYS A 217 10.40 -9.15 8.43
CA LYS A 217 9.57 -10.33 8.23
C LYS A 217 9.95 -11.40 9.24
N VAL A 218 8.91 -12.06 9.81
CA VAL A 218 9.05 -13.24 10.69
C VAL A 218 8.30 -14.42 10.08
N SER A 219 8.82 -15.63 10.30
CA SER A 219 8.40 -16.84 9.57
C SER A 219 7.44 -17.72 10.37
N GLY A 220 7.27 -17.46 11.66
CA GLY A 220 6.56 -18.35 12.59
C GLY A 220 7.41 -19.50 13.14
N ASP A 221 8.67 -19.66 12.67
CA ASP A 221 9.67 -20.52 13.33
C ASP A 221 10.38 -19.72 14.41
N MET A 222 10.07 -20.03 15.65
CA MET A 222 10.54 -19.30 16.83
C MET A 222 12.06 -19.19 16.91
N ALA A 223 12.78 -20.28 16.66
CA ALA A 223 14.24 -20.30 16.78
C ALA A 223 14.90 -19.53 15.63
N ALA A 224 14.45 -19.77 14.41
CA ALA A 224 14.93 -19.07 13.22
C ALA A 224 14.64 -17.57 13.28
N ASP A 225 13.44 -17.18 13.72
CA ASP A 225 13.05 -15.78 13.84
C ASP A 225 13.92 -15.04 14.88
N LEU A 226 14.18 -15.62 16.07
CA LEU A 226 15.02 -14.98 17.09
C LEU A 226 16.46 -14.80 16.61
N GLU A 227 17.08 -15.81 15.99
CA GLU A 227 18.45 -15.69 15.49
C GLU A 227 18.54 -14.68 14.33
N ARG A 228 17.56 -14.67 13.40
CA ARG A 228 17.51 -13.69 12.32
C ARG A 228 17.32 -12.28 12.86
N LEU A 229 16.41 -12.07 13.80
CA LEU A 229 16.18 -10.77 14.43
C LEU A 229 17.43 -10.29 15.20
N ALA A 230 18.17 -11.19 15.84
CA ALA A 230 19.43 -10.84 16.50
C ALA A 230 20.52 -10.41 15.49
N ALA A 231 20.63 -11.11 14.37
CA ALA A 231 21.56 -10.73 13.29
C ALA A 231 21.20 -9.37 12.69
N ILE A 232 19.89 -9.12 12.41
CA ILE A 232 19.40 -7.82 11.95
C ILE A 232 19.66 -6.74 13.00
N GLY A 233 19.36 -7.01 14.29
CA GLY A 233 19.60 -6.10 15.40
C GLY A 233 21.06 -5.67 15.49
N ALA A 234 21.99 -6.60 15.34
CA ALA A 234 23.42 -6.30 15.36
C ALA A 234 23.86 -5.33 14.24
N VAL A 235 23.18 -5.34 13.07
CA VAL A 235 23.43 -4.39 11.99
C VAL A 235 22.75 -3.05 12.29
N LEU A 236 21.48 -3.05 12.70
CA LEU A 236 20.72 -1.84 13.00
C LEU A 236 21.33 -1.05 14.17
N ASP A 237 21.91 -1.75 15.16
CA ASP A 237 22.52 -1.14 16.33
C ASP A 237 23.79 -0.34 16.03
N ARG A 238 24.37 -0.49 14.83
CA ARG A 238 25.47 0.36 14.34
C ARG A 238 24.97 1.74 13.88
N ILE A 239 23.67 1.91 13.70
CA ILE A 239 23.05 3.22 13.39
C ILE A 239 23.11 4.05 14.69
N PRO A 240 23.82 5.21 14.70
CA PRO A 240 23.97 5.99 15.93
C PRO A 240 22.67 6.67 16.37
N GLU A 241 21.82 7.09 15.43
CA GLU A 241 20.56 7.72 15.73
C GLU A 241 19.45 6.70 16.01
N PRO A 242 18.32 7.14 16.60
CA PRO A 242 17.16 6.26 16.78
C PRO A 242 16.66 5.67 15.45
N TYR A 243 16.35 4.38 15.48
CA TYR A 243 15.65 3.70 14.40
C TYR A 243 14.35 3.07 14.91
N HIS A 244 13.45 2.74 14.01
CA HIS A 244 12.15 2.17 14.32
C HIS A 244 11.90 0.93 13.47
N VAL A 245 11.26 -0.07 14.04
CA VAL A 245 10.95 -1.31 13.34
C VAL A 245 9.48 -1.67 13.48
N SER A 246 8.92 -2.36 12.49
CA SER A 246 7.69 -3.14 12.60
C SER A 246 8.01 -4.61 12.33
N LEU A 247 7.33 -5.50 13.03
CA LEU A 247 7.41 -6.94 12.73
C LEU A 247 6.21 -7.29 11.86
N ASP A 248 6.40 -8.12 10.85
CA ASP A 248 5.31 -8.58 9.99
C ASP A 248 5.34 -10.10 9.87
N GLY A 249 4.28 -10.72 10.40
CA GLY A 249 4.13 -12.17 10.40
C GLY A 249 3.51 -12.72 9.12
N ASN A 250 2.91 -11.92 8.27
CA ASN A 250 2.21 -12.35 7.04
C ASN A 250 1.38 -13.63 7.24
N GLU A 251 0.69 -13.72 8.37
CA GLU A 251 -0.19 -14.84 8.73
C GLU A 251 0.56 -16.16 9.05
N GLN A 252 1.85 -16.13 9.43
CA GLN A 252 2.65 -17.36 9.60
C GLN A 252 2.53 -17.99 10.98
N TYR A 253 2.12 -17.24 12.01
CA TYR A 253 1.88 -17.83 13.34
C TYR A 253 0.55 -18.56 13.40
N SER A 254 0.53 -19.72 14.08
CA SER A 254 -0.68 -20.54 14.20
C SER A 254 -1.75 -19.88 15.07
N ASP A 255 -1.34 -19.15 16.11
CA ASP A 255 -2.23 -18.51 17.07
C ASP A 255 -1.54 -17.34 17.82
N MET A 256 -2.32 -16.61 18.63
CA MET A 256 -1.81 -15.48 19.41
C MET A 256 -0.86 -15.91 20.53
N ALA A 257 -0.95 -17.12 21.04
CA ALA A 257 -0.02 -17.62 22.07
C ALA A 257 1.43 -17.71 21.52
N GLY A 258 1.58 -18.17 20.26
CA GLY A 258 2.87 -18.18 19.59
C GLY A 258 3.46 -16.78 19.39
N VAL A 259 2.61 -15.80 19.08
CA VAL A 259 3.04 -14.39 18.95
C VAL A 259 3.46 -13.81 20.30
N ALA A 260 2.70 -14.07 21.35
CA ALA A 260 3.03 -13.64 22.71
C ALA A 260 4.35 -14.27 23.19
N GLU A 261 4.59 -15.55 22.85
CA GLU A 261 5.84 -16.23 23.18
C GLU A 261 7.04 -15.66 22.43
N LEU A 262 6.89 -15.32 21.13
CA LEU A 262 7.92 -14.59 20.38
C LEU A 262 8.26 -13.28 21.10
N TRP A 263 7.24 -12.47 21.40
CA TRP A 263 7.43 -11.20 22.06
C TRP A 263 8.12 -11.35 23.40
N ARG A 264 7.69 -12.31 24.22
CA ARG A 264 8.29 -12.61 25.52
C ARG A 264 9.78 -13.02 25.40
N ARG A 265 10.13 -13.87 24.43
CA ARG A 265 11.52 -14.28 24.20
C ARG A 265 12.37 -13.12 23.69
N MET A 266 11.85 -12.32 22.78
CA MET A 266 12.54 -11.11 22.31
C MET A 266 12.86 -10.16 23.46
N THR A 267 11.93 -9.93 24.40
CA THR A 267 12.14 -9.04 25.55
C THR A 267 13.15 -9.59 26.57
N GLN A 268 13.37 -10.89 26.59
CA GLN A 268 14.34 -11.55 27.48
C GLN A 268 15.73 -11.72 26.85
N ASP A 269 15.86 -11.57 25.54
CA ASP A 269 17.15 -11.69 24.85
C ASP A 269 17.90 -10.36 24.86
N ALA A 270 19.01 -10.30 25.60
CA ALA A 270 19.83 -9.09 25.71
C ALA A 270 20.34 -8.58 24.34
N ARG A 271 20.53 -9.48 23.36
CA ARG A 271 20.94 -9.12 21.99
C ARG A 271 19.90 -8.28 21.28
N LEU A 272 18.63 -8.36 21.69
CA LEU A 272 17.48 -7.70 21.08
C LEU A 272 17.02 -6.45 21.84
N ALA A 273 17.67 -6.06 22.92
CA ALA A 273 17.17 -5.00 23.81
C ALA A 273 16.84 -3.69 23.09
N ARG A 274 17.74 -3.19 22.21
CA ARG A 274 17.52 -1.96 21.45
C ARG A 274 16.48 -2.15 20.34
N LEU A 275 16.52 -3.31 19.66
CA LEU A 275 15.52 -3.63 18.63
C LEU A 275 14.12 -3.69 19.25
N VAL A 276 13.93 -4.38 20.37
CA VAL A 276 12.64 -4.45 21.11
C VAL A 276 12.13 -3.06 21.50
N ALA A 277 13.03 -2.20 22.02
CA ALA A 277 12.69 -0.83 22.35
C ALA A 277 12.21 -0.02 21.12
N SER A 278 12.71 -0.38 19.93
CA SER A 278 12.41 0.28 18.64
C SER A 278 11.16 -0.25 17.94
N VAL A 279 10.53 -1.34 18.43
CA VAL A 279 9.33 -1.91 17.79
C VAL A 279 8.14 -0.98 17.95
N LEU A 280 7.56 -0.56 16.83
CA LEU A 280 6.35 0.27 16.76
C LEU A 280 5.09 -0.57 16.92
N PHE A 281 5.01 -1.67 16.18
CA PHE A 281 3.85 -2.56 16.15
C PHE A 281 4.21 -3.92 15.53
N ILE A 282 3.30 -4.89 15.70
CA ILE A 282 3.34 -6.20 15.07
C ILE A 282 2.15 -6.29 14.09
N GLU A 283 2.44 -6.61 12.82
CA GLU A 283 1.47 -6.65 11.74
C GLU A 283 1.08 -8.09 11.41
N GLN A 284 -0.23 -8.32 11.30
CA GLN A 284 -0.88 -9.54 10.82
C GLN A 284 -0.12 -10.84 11.14
N PRO A 285 0.17 -11.16 12.41
CA PRO A 285 0.98 -12.32 12.73
C PRO A 285 0.26 -13.64 12.48
N VAL A 286 -1.06 -13.70 12.71
CA VAL A 286 -1.89 -14.91 12.54
C VAL A 286 -2.77 -14.82 11.31
N THR A 287 -3.29 -15.98 10.84
CA THR A 287 -4.14 -16.06 9.65
C THR A 287 -5.33 -15.10 9.76
N ARG A 288 -5.76 -14.51 8.62
CA ARG A 288 -6.86 -13.54 8.56
C ARG A 288 -8.15 -14.03 9.20
N SER A 289 -8.46 -15.33 9.08
CA SER A 289 -9.62 -15.92 9.70
C SER A 289 -9.52 -15.97 11.23
N ARG A 290 -8.32 -16.24 11.78
CA ARG A 290 -8.09 -16.30 13.23
C ARG A 290 -7.91 -14.91 13.85
N ALA A 291 -7.30 -13.98 13.14
CA ALA A 291 -7.07 -12.62 13.62
C ALA A 291 -8.37 -11.92 14.05
N LEU A 292 -9.50 -12.22 13.39
CA LEU A 292 -10.81 -11.67 13.74
C LEU A 292 -11.66 -12.60 14.64
N GLN A 293 -11.03 -13.58 15.29
CA GLN A 293 -11.67 -14.53 16.23
C GLN A 293 -10.93 -14.65 17.56
N GLN A 294 -9.66 -14.24 17.64
CA GLN A 294 -8.83 -14.38 18.82
C GLN A 294 -8.49 -13.00 19.41
N ALA A 295 -8.66 -12.86 20.72
CA ALA A 295 -8.26 -11.65 21.43
C ALA A 295 -6.73 -11.51 21.46
N VAL A 296 -6.26 -10.27 21.44
CA VAL A 296 -4.85 -9.92 21.63
C VAL A 296 -4.57 -9.87 23.12
N GLU A 297 -3.81 -10.83 23.62
CA GLU A 297 -3.44 -10.95 25.04
C GLU A 297 -1.93 -11.17 25.20
N GLY A 298 -1.36 -10.69 26.30
CA GLY A 298 0.04 -10.95 26.66
C GLY A 298 1.09 -10.26 25.78
N ILE A 299 0.69 -9.29 24.96
CA ILE A 299 1.58 -8.54 24.07
C ILE A 299 1.45 -7.05 24.36
N GLU A 300 2.53 -6.45 24.85
CA GLU A 300 2.55 -5.03 25.23
C GLU A 300 2.59 -4.07 24.01
N ARG A 301 3.05 -4.56 22.86
CA ARG A 301 3.13 -3.77 21.64
C ARG A 301 1.79 -3.78 20.88
N PRO A 302 1.46 -2.68 20.21
CA PRO A 302 0.26 -2.65 19.35
C PRO A 302 0.31 -3.73 18.27
N LEU A 303 -0.82 -4.40 18.04
CA LEU A 303 -1.03 -5.23 16.86
C LEU A 303 -1.90 -4.49 15.85
N ILE A 304 -1.59 -4.68 14.57
CA ILE A 304 -2.39 -4.17 13.46
C ILE A 304 -2.84 -5.32 12.54
N ILE A 305 -3.99 -5.12 11.90
CA ILE A 305 -4.46 -6.00 10.82
C ILE A 305 -4.00 -5.47 9.46
N ASP A 306 -3.70 -6.38 8.53
CA ASP A 306 -3.39 -6.10 7.13
C ASP A 306 -4.26 -6.95 6.21
N GLU A 307 -3.96 -8.25 6.04
CA GLU A 307 -4.75 -9.16 5.23
C GLU A 307 -6.17 -9.38 5.78
N SER A 308 -6.39 -9.14 7.06
CA SER A 308 -7.71 -9.22 7.69
C SER A 308 -8.60 -8.00 7.42
N ASP A 309 -8.04 -6.89 6.89
CA ASP A 309 -8.81 -5.69 6.52
C ASP A 309 -9.43 -5.87 5.12
N ASP A 310 -10.31 -6.83 5.00
CA ASP A 310 -10.95 -7.27 3.74
C ASP A 310 -12.40 -6.79 3.59
N ALA A 311 -12.95 -6.12 4.61
CA ALA A 311 -14.30 -5.56 4.63
C ALA A 311 -14.35 -4.26 5.45
N LEU A 312 -15.41 -3.45 5.29
CA LEU A 312 -15.55 -2.18 6.02
C LEU A 312 -15.67 -2.37 7.53
N ASP A 313 -16.20 -3.49 8.00
CA ASP A 313 -16.36 -3.82 9.42
C ASP A 313 -15.12 -4.53 10.03
N ALA A 314 -14.09 -4.83 9.23
CA ALA A 314 -12.92 -5.59 9.70
C ALA A 314 -12.17 -4.87 10.83
N PHE A 315 -11.88 -3.58 10.67
CA PHE A 315 -11.17 -2.82 11.71
C PHE A 315 -12.01 -2.62 13.00
N PRO A 316 -13.32 -2.30 12.97
CA PRO A 316 -14.19 -2.36 14.16
C PRO A 316 -14.15 -3.71 14.88
N ARG A 317 -14.21 -4.82 14.16
CA ARG A 317 -14.11 -6.18 14.73
C ARG A 317 -12.74 -6.43 15.36
N ALA A 318 -11.67 -6.05 14.67
CA ALA A 318 -10.31 -6.15 15.19
C ALA A 318 -10.12 -5.31 16.46
N ARG A 319 -10.67 -4.07 16.50
CA ARG A 319 -10.68 -3.23 17.70
C ARG A 319 -11.29 -3.94 18.91
N ALA A 320 -12.43 -4.60 18.72
CA ALA A 320 -13.11 -5.32 19.80
C ALA A 320 -12.28 -6.50 20.36
N LEU A 321 -11.32 -7.02 19.57
CA LEU A 321 -10.39 -8.08 19.96
C LEU A 321 -9.05 -7.56 20.50
N GLY A 322 -8.87 -6.23 20.63
CA GLY A 322 -7.65 -5.64 21.19
C GLY A 322 -6.62 -5.14 20.19
N TYR A 323 -6.83 -5.29 18.88
CA TYR A 323 -5.99 -4.65 17.88
C TYR A 323 -6.07 -3.13 17.98
N ARG A 324 -4.96 -2.45 17.67
CA ARG A 324 -4.86 -1.00 17.78
C ARG A 324 -4.66 -0.29 16.46
N GLY A 325 -4.46 -1.03 15.38
CA GLY A 325 -4.22 -0.40 14.10
C GLY A 325 -4.66 -1.23 12.90
N VAL A 326 -4.61 -0.57 11.75
CA VAL A 326 -4.92 -1.15 10.45
C VAL A 326 -3.96 -0.61 9.40
N SER A 327 -3.59 -1.46 8.45
CA SER A 327 -2.76 -1.04 7.33
C SER A 327 -3.59 -0.36 6.24
N SER A 328 -3.00 0.66 5.61
CA SER A 328 -3.48 1.25 4.36
C SER A 328 -2.62 0.76 3.21
N LYS A 329 -3.25 0.21 2.18
CA LYS A 329 -2.67 -0.15 0.88
C LYS A 329 -3.66 0.26 -0.20
N THR A 330 -3.20 0.89 -1.27
CA THR A 330 -4.08 1.32 -2.37
C THR A 330 -4.86 0.17 -2.98
N CYS A 331 -4.30 -1.04 -2.99
CA CYS A 331 -4.95 -2.25 -3.49
C CYS A 331 -6.18 -2.70 -2.67
N LYS A 332 -6.35 -2.19 -1.44
CA LYS A 332 -7.53 -2.43 -0.60
C LYS A 332 -8.63 -1.38 -0.78
N GLY A 333 -8.33 -0.29 -1.46
CA GLY A 333 -9.25 0.81 -1.74
C GLY A 333 -8.96 2.07 -0.92
N ILE A 334 -9.06 3.23 -1.59
CA ILE A 334 -8.82 4.54 -0.98
C ILE A 334 -9.94 4.94 -0.03
N TYR A 335 -11.20 4.70 -0.39
CA TYR A 335 -12.34 5.09 0.44
C TYR A 335 -12.40 4.30 1.75
N ARG A 336 -12.02 3.01 1.74
CA ARG A 336 -11.83 2.21 2.96
C ARG A 336 -10.77 2.83 3.86
N SER A 337 -9.63 3.24 3.28
CA SER A 337 -8.57 3.93 4.03
C SER A 337 -9.06 5.25 4.63
N LEU A 338 -9.89 6.03 3.93
CA LEU A 338 -10.48 7.26 4.45
C LEU A 338 -11.45 7.00 5.62
N VAL A 339 -12.28 5.96 5.52
CA VAL A 339 -13.16 5.53 6.62
C VAL A 339 -12.33 5.12 7.85
N ASN A 340 -11.29 4.30 7.66
CA ASN A 340 -10.40 3.87 8.74
C ASN A 340 -9.63 5.05 9.34
N ARG A 341 -9.25 6.05 8.51
CA ARG A 341 -8.64 7.30 8.98
C ARG A 341 -9.57 8.11 9.87
N ALA A 342 -10.86 8.13 9.55
CA ALA A 342 -11.86 8.81 10.36
C ALA A 342 -12.12 8.10 11.70
N ARG A 343 -12.07 6.78 11.72
CA ARG A 343 -12.25 5.95 12.92
C ARG A 343 -11.18 6.20 13.98
N CYS A 344 -9.91 6.34 13.58
CA CYS A 344 -8.81 6.46 14.52
C CYS A 344 -8.97 7.64 15.51
N PRO A 345 -9.14 8.90 15.07
CA PRO A 345 -9.31 10.02 16.00
C PRO A 345 -10.61 9.93 16.80
N ALA A 346 -11.70 9.41 16.22
CA ALA A 346 -12.95 9.20 16.94
C ALA A 346 -12.75 8.24 18.12
N TRP A 347 -12.11 7.10 17.87
CA TRP A 347 -11.83 6.10 18.90
C TRP A 347 -10.75 6.53 19.90
N ASN A 348 -9.81 7.37 19.50
CA ASN A 348 -8.81 7.98 20.39
C ASN A 348 -9.49 8.97 21.36
N ALA A 349 -10.45 9.76 20.87
CA ALA A 349 -11.25 10.64 21.71
C ALA A 349 -12.09 9.84 22.72
N GLU A 350 -12.74 8.75 22.30
CA GLU A 350 -13.46 7.85 23.20
C GLU A 350 -12.55 7.22 24.27
N ALA A 351 -11.32 6.84 23.88
CA ALA A 351 -10.35 6.21 24.78
C ALA A 351 -9.61 7.21 25.69
N GLY A 352 -9.69 8.51 25.41
CA GLY A 352 -8.93 9.55 26.09
C GLY A 352 -7.40 9.43 25.90
N SER A 353 -6.95 8.78 24.83
CA SER A 353 -5.53 8.55 24.55
C SER A 353 -5.28 8.18 23.08
N GLU A 354 -4.10 8.55 22.55
CA GLU A 354 -3.65 8.20 21.20
C GLU A 354 -3.30 6.70 21.09
N ARG A 355 -4.32 5.89 20.91
CA ARG A 355 -4.23 4.43 20.95
C ARG A 355 -4.40 3.79 19.58
N TYR A 356 -5.29 4.33 18.75
CA TYR A 356 -5.65 3.78 17.46
C TYR A 356 -4.97 4.56 16.33
N PHE A 357 -4.42 3.83 15.36
CA PHE A 357 -3.62 4.42 14.29
C PHE A 357 -3.71 3.62 12.98
N MET A 358 -3.18 4.19 11.91
CA MET A 358 -2.97 3.54 10.63
C MET A 358 -1.48 3.43 10.32
N SER A 359 -1.12 2.44 9.52
CA SER A 359 0.21 2.28 8.93
C SER A 359 0.11 2.15 7.42
N GLY A 360 1.04 2.72 6.68
CA GLY A 360 1.16 2.54 5.23
C GLY A 360 2.03 1.33 4.91
N GLU A 361 1.48 0.42 4.10
CA GLU A 361 2.13 -0.85 3.75
C GLU A 361 2.24 -1.02 2.23
N ASP A 362 3.14 -1.88 1.78
CA ASP A 362 3.52 -2.04 0.37
C ASP A 362 3.22 -3.46 -0.16
N LEU A 363 3.00 -3.58 -1.46
CA LEU A 363 2.91 -4.84 -2.20
C LEU A 363 3.88 -4.85 -3.41
N THR A 364 5.13 -4.47 -3.18
CA THR A 364 6.15 -4.33 -4.24
C THR A 364 5.67 -3.36 -5.33
N ILE A 365 5.14 -2.21 -4.87
CA ILE A 365 4.56 -1.19 -5.73
C ILE A 365 5.62 -0.65 -6.70
N GLN A 366 5.25 -0.65 -7.98
CA GLN A 366 6.12 -0.26 -9.08
C GLN A 366 6.26 1.26 -9.19
N SER A 367 7.47 1.72 -9.53
CA SER A 367 7.74 3.13 -9.84
C SER A 367 6.84 3.65 -10.96
N GLY A 368 6.48 4.92 -10.90
CA GLY A 368 5.51 5.55 -11.77
C GLY A 368 4.14 5.67 -11.08
N LEU A 369 3.07 5.47 -11.83
CA LEU A 369 1.70 5.77 -11.42
C LEU A 369 1.29 5.13 -10.09
N ALA A 370 1.57 3.83 -9.92
CA ALA A 370 1.20 3.10 -8.70
C ALA A 370 1.87 3.68 -7.44
N LEU A 371 3.19 3.91 -7.51
CA LEU A 371 3.96 4.47 -6.40
C LEU A 371 3.48 5.87 -6.02
N GLN A 372 3.22 6.72 -7.01
CA GLN A 372 2.78 8.08 -6.79
C GLN A 372 1.41 8.15 -6.11
N GLN A 373 0.46 7.35 -6.57
CA GLN A 373 -0.88 7.28 -5.99
C GLN A 373 -0.87 6.77 -4.55
N ASP A 374 -0.04 5.77 -4.27
CA ASP A 374 0.09 5.22 -2.92
C ASP A 374 0.77 6.21 -1.96
N LEU A 375 1.87 6.86 -2.38
CA LEU A 375 2.53 7.89 -1.58
C LEU A 375 1.63 9.08 -1.30
N ALA A 376 0.82 9.51 -2.29
CA ALA A 376 -0.13 10.58 -2.11
C ALA A 376 -1.23 10.23 -1.10
N LEU A 377 -1.77 9.00 -1.18
CA LEU A 377 -2.73 8.52 -0.19
C LEU A 377 -2.11 8.46 1.20
N ALA A 378 -0.94 7.83 1.36
CA ALA A 378 -0.24 7.71 2.63
C ALA A 378 0.02 9.09 3.27
N SER A 379 0.51 10.04 2.47
CA SER A 379 0.74 11.42 2.92
C SER A 379 -0.56 12.10 3.37
N LEU A 380 -1.65 12.00 2.59
CA LEU A 380 -2.93 12.62 2.93
C LEU A 380 -3.56 12.02 4.18
N LEU A 381 -3.38 10.73 4.43
CA LEU A 381 -3.81 10.06 5.67
C LEU A 381 -3.00 10.52 6.90
N GLY A 382 -1.97 11.34 6.72
CA GLY A 382 -1.11 11.85 7.79
C GLY A 382 -0.08 10.83 8.27
N LEU A 383 0.27 9.83 7.44
CA LEU A 383 1.30 8.86 7.76
C LEU A 383 2.68 9.52 7.62
N THR A 384 3.54 9.33 8.61
CA THR A 384 4.89 9.91 8.63
C THR A 384 5.94 8.98 8.04
N HIS A 385 5.63 7.71 7.95
CA HIS A 385 6.44 6.67 7.30
C HIS A 385 5.54 5.65 6.59
N VAL A 386 6.08 5.04 5.55
CA VAL A 386 5.37 4.05 4.73
C VAL A 386 6.33 2.93 4.33
N GLU A 387 5.87 1.67 4.38
CA GLU A 387 6.66 0.56 3.84
C GLU A 387 7.01 0.83 2.37
N ARG A 388 8.26 0.55 2.01
CA ARG A 388 8.73 0.52 0.63
C ARG A 388 9.68 -0.65 0.43
N ASN A 389 9.35 -1.49 -0.52
CA ASN A 389 10.17 -2.61 -0.92
C ASN A 389 10.50 -2.60 -2.43
N GLY A 390 9.68 -1.96 -3.25
CA GLY A 390 9.89 -1.86 -4.69
C GLY A 390 11.26 -1.26 -5.08
N HIS A 391 11.80 -0.31 -4.31
CA HIS A 391 13.13 0.26 -4.56
C HIS A 391 14.27 -0.76 -4.39
N HIS A 392 14.06 -1.82 -3.62
CA HIS A 392 15.03 -2.87 -3.34
C HIS A 392 14.88 -4.05 -4.31
N TYR A 393 13.65 -4.54 -4.49
CA TYR A 393 13.39 -5.73 -5.29
C TYR A 393 13.21 -5.47 -6.78
N VAL A 394 13.07 -4.21 -7.21
CA VAL A 394 12.89 -3.84 -8.62
C VAL A 394 13.93 -2.82 -9.03
N ASN A 395 14.47 -2.93 -10.24
CA ASN A 395 15.43 -1.97 -10.77
C ASN A 395 14.73 -0.69 -11.28
N GLY A 396 13.98 -0.01 -10.41
CA GLY A 396 13.26 1.21 -10.76
C GLY A 396 12.38 1.03 -12.01
N MET A 397 12.56 1.92 -12.99
CA MET A 397 11.84 1.90 -14.27
C MET A 397 12.66 1.25 -15.40
N ALA A 398 13.69 0.44 -15.11
CA ALA A 398 14.61 -0.09 -16.14
C ALA A 398 13.92 -0.83 -17.28
N ALA A 399 12.80 -1.54 -16.99
CA ALA A 399 12.01 -2.25 -17.98
C ALA A 399 11.05 -1.36 -18.78
N LEU A 400 10.89 -0.08 -18.41
CA LEU A 400 9.96 0.84 -19.09
C LEU A 400 10.63 1.51 -20.29
N PRO A 401 9.85 1.91 -21.33
CA PRO A 401 10.36 2.69 -22.45
C PRO A 401 11.10 3.94 -22.00
N ALA A 402 12.20 4.28 -22.66
CA ALA A 402 13.04 5.43 -22.28
C ALA A 402 12.25 6.77 -22.24
N GLY A 403 11.30 6.96 -23.17
CA GLY A 403 10.42 8.14 -23.19
C GLY A 403 9.48 8.20 -21.98
N GLU A 404 8.97 7.05 -21.53
CA GLU A 404 8.14 6.97 -20.31
C GLU A 404 8.95 7.31 -19.07
N GLN A 405 10.16 6.74 -18.93
CA GLN A 405 11.08 7.08 -17.84
C GLN A 405 11.39 8.58 -17.79
N ALA A 406 11.69 9.18 -18.95
CA ALA A 406 11.98 10.60 -19.05
C ALA A 406 10.78 11.48 -18.66
N ALA A 407 9.57 11.10 -19.06
CA ALA A 407 8.34 11.81 -18.72
C ALA A 407 8.08 11.81 -17.21
N PHE A 408 8.20 10.65 -16.54
CA PHE A 408 8.03 10.57 -15.08
C PHE A 408 9.10 11.37 -14.33
N LEU A 409 10.36 11.30 -14.75
CA LEU A 409 11.46 12.09 -14.15
C LEU A 409 11.22 13.59 -14.31
N ALA A 410 10.80 14.04 -15.49
CA ALA A 410 10.55 15.46 -15.76
C ALA A 410 9.35 15.99 -14.96
N ALA A 411 8.31 15.18 -14.81
CA ALA A 411 7.08 15.54 -14.08
C ALA A 411 7.29 15.57 -12.56
N HIS A 412 8.16 14.72 -12.03
CA HIS A 412 8.36 14.51 -10.59
C HIS A 412 9.86 14.46 -10.22
N PRO A 413 10.60 15.57 -10.44
CA PRO A 413 12.07 15.60 -10.27
C PRO A 413 12.52 15.56 -8.80
N ASP A 414 11.62 15.79 -7.85
CA ASP A 414 11.86 15.63 -6.42
C ASP A 414 11.78 14.16 -5.99
N LEU A 415 10.87 13.38 -6.61
CA LEU A 415 10.65 11.97 -6.29
C LEU A 415 11.61 11.03 -7.01
N TYR A 416 12.05 11.36 -8.22
CA TYR A 416 12.85 10.48 -9.07
C TYR A 416 14.26 11.03 -9.34
N GLU A 417 15.17 10.11 -9.56
CA GLU A 417 16.52 10.34 -10.07
C GLU A 417 16.86 9.38 -11.20
N ARG A 418 17.85 9.73 -12.03
CA ARG A 418 18.47 8.80 -12.98
C ARG A 418 19.78 8.29 -12.38
N SER A 419 19.83 6.99 -12.07
CA SER A 419 21.04 6.32 -11.59
C SER A 419 21.08 4.87 -12.05
N HIS A 420 22.27 4.28 -12.17
CA HIS A 420 22.47 2.88 -12.60
C HIS A 420 21.63 2.52 -13.84
N GLY A 421 21.66 3.39 -14.85
CA GLY A 421 21.00 3.15 -16.15
C GLY A 421 19.49 3.35 -16.20
N ALA A 422 18.79 3.62 -15.08
CA ALA A 422 17.35 3.76 -15.03
C ALA A 422 16.87 4.95 -14.19
N VAL A 423 15.61 5.34 -14.40
CA VAL A 423 14.90 6.25 -13.49
C VAL A 423 14.35 5.44 -12.32
N ARG A 424 14.53 5.93 -11.11
CA ARG A 424 14.10 5.27 -9.87
C ARG A 424 13.73 6.26 -8.77
N PRO A 425 12.99 5.84 -7.72
CA PRO A 425 12.76 6.70 -6.57
C PRO A 425 14.06 7.15 -5.92
N ARG A 426 14.16 8.44 -5.63
CA ARG A 426 15.28 9.03 -4.90
C ARG A 426 15.00 8.96 -3.41
N ILE A 427 15.78 8.16 -2.69
CA ILE A 427 15.70 8.05 -1.23
C ILE A 427 16.95 8.70 -0.65
N GLU A 428 16.77 9.78 0.07
CA GLU A 428 17.85 10.53 0.73
C GLU A 428 17.62 10.57 2.23
N ARG A 429 18.57 10.07 3.02
CA ARG A 429 18.45 9.98 4.49
C ARG A 429 17.15 9.28 4.93
N GLY A 430 16.76 8.24 4.19
CA GLY A 430 15.54 7.48 4.43
C GLY A 430 14.24 8.16 4.02
N MET A 431 14.30 9.34 3.39
CA MET A 431 13.14 10.15 3.02
C MET A 431 12.87 10.14 1.52
N LEU A 432 11.60 10.17 1.16
CA LEU A 432 11.08 10.42 -0.18
C LEU A 432 10.50 11.84 -0.22
N ALA A 433 10.96 12.69 -1.13
CA ALA A 433 10.34 13.97 -1.41
C ALA A 433 9.18 13.77 -2.37
N ILE A 434 8.00 14.27 -2.01
CA ILE A 434 6.73 14.02 -2.71
C ILE A 434 5.91 15.29 -2.97
N GLY A 435 6.54 16.45 -2.93
CA GLY A 435 5.88 17.75 -3.14
C GLY A 435 5.25 17.86 -4.53
N SER A 436 5.89 17.32 -5.57
CA SER A 436 5.39 17.32 -6.95
C SER A 436 4.12 16.50 -7.15
N LEU A 437 3.75 15.64 -6.19
CA LEU A 437 2.50 14.86 -6.24
C LEU A 437 1.24 15.74 -6.06
N ALA A 438 1.39 16.99 -5.63
CA ALA A 438 0.32 17.99 -5.57
C ALA A 438 -0.04 18.56 -6.96
N CYS A 439 0.04 17.75 -8.00
CA CYS A 439 -0.30 18.12 -9.38
C CYS A 439 -1.78 17.81 -9.70
N GLN A 440 -2.23 18.27 -10.89
CA GLN A 440 -3.55 17.93 -11.40
C GLN A 440 -3.73 16.43 -11.61
N GLY A 441 -4.88 15.88 -11.25
CA GLY A 441 -5.16 14.46 -11.26
C GLY A 441 -4.83 13.78 -9.92
N TYR A 442 -4.71 12.46 -9.93
CA TYR A 442 -4.33 11.69 -8.75
C TYR A 442 -2.81 11.45 -8.75
N ALA A 443 -2.11 12.48 -8.31
CA ALA A 443 -0.68 12.46 -7.98
C ALA A 443 0.28 12.15 -9.14
N SER A 444 -0.16 12.23 -10.40
CA SER A 444 0.73 12.03 -11.54
C SER A 444 0.47 13.05 -12.65
N ALA A 445 1.52 13.81 -13.00
CA ALA A 445 1.53 14.69 -14.18
C ALA A 445 2.06 13.97 -15.44
N ALA A 446 2.53 12.71 -15.31
CA ALA A 446 2.92 11.87 -16.42
C ALA A 446 1.96 10.68 -16.55
N MET A 447 1.82 10.15 -17.76
CA MET A 447 1.02 8.97 -18.05
C MET A 447 1.91 7.83 -18.57
N PRO A 448 1.52 6.58 -18.31
CA PRO A 448 2.19 5.43 -18.90
C PRO A 448 2.10 5.43 -20.44
N ASN A 449 3.08 4.81 -21.07
CA ASN A 449 3.03 4.59 -22.52
C ASN A 449 2.10 3.39 -22.84
N TRP A 450 0.84 3.67 -23.09
CA TRP A 450 -0.19 2.66 -23.38
C TRP A 450 0.16 1.73 -24.53
N ASN A 451 0.90 2.25 -25.56
CA ASN A 451 1.30 1.45 -26.73
C ASN A 451 2.36 0.39 -26.41
N SER A 452 3.01 0.47 -25.24
CA SER A 452 4.01 -0.52 -24.80
C SER A 452 3.42 -1.61 -23.92
N MET A 453 2.10 -1.65 -23.76
CA MET A 453 1.38 -2.60 -22.92
C MET A 453 0.55 -3.56 -23.78
N GLN A 454 0.24 -4.69 -23.20
CA GLN A 454 -0.71 -5.64 -23.77
C GLN A 454 -2.11 -5.35 -23.22
N SER A 455 -3.14 -5.52 -24.06
CA SER A 455 -4.53 -5.54 -23.55
C SER A 455 -4.68 -6.75 -22.63
N MET A 456 -5.26 -6.54 -21.44
CA MET A 456 -5.47 -7.61 -20.47
C MET A 456 -6.38 -8.69 -21.06
N ALA A 457 -5.90 -9.94 -21.06
CA ALA A 457 -6.69 -11.10 -21.47
C ALA A 457 -7.72 -11.40 -20.36
N ILE A 458 -8.97 -11.12 -20.63
CA ILE A 458 -10.10 -11.51 -19.75
C ILE A 458 -10.59 -12.87 -20.24
N GLN A 459 -10.42 -13.90 -19.42
CA GLN A 459 -11.04 -15.21 -19.70
C GLN A 459 -12.55 -15.01 -19.77
N ARG A 460 -13.16 -15.44 -20.89
CA ARG A 460 -14.62 -15.47 -20.98
C ARG A 460 -15.11 -16.48 -19.95
N GLU A 461 -15.96 -16.05 -19.02
CA GLU A 461 -16.74 -16.98 -18.21
C GLU A 461 -17.41 -17.97 -19.17
N HIS A 462 -17.09 -19.24 -19.01
CA HIS A 462 -17.86 -20.29 -19.65
C HIS A 462 -19.28 -20.19 -19.07
N ALA A 463 -20.21 -19.75 -19.92
CA ALA A 463 -21.64 -19.60 -19.61
C ALA A 463 -22.28 -20.94 -19.29
#